data_71d8ac4649d44cae9b1446aa12c127d0
#
_entry.id   71d8ac4649d44cae9b1446aa12c127d0
#
_cell.length_a   1.000
_cell.length_b   1.000
_cell.length_c   1.000
_cell.angle_alpha   90.00
_cell.angle_beta   90.00
_cell.angle_gamma   90.00
#
_symmetry.space_group_name_H-M   'P 1'
#
loop_
_entity.id
_entity.type
_entity.pdbx_description
1 polymer ?
#
loop_
_entity_poly.entity_id
_entity_poly.type
_entity_poly.pdbx_seq_one_letter_code
_entity_poly.pdbx_strand_id
1 'polypeptide(L)'
;MRTWNRTETSAEQPREGFDWILAPDRPCARTLEIVVPYIGSELTGRAMERAAVLAAGLNVVLRLVAVYVAPYPADLDCPAAMEEHLSSRLAELRERSTLPSSVELVVARDRSEGLRQVLPPGSTVLLGSRRRWWRTPEERLARALTRQGHRVSLIHFE
;
A
#
# COMPACT_ATOMS: atom_id res chain seq x y z
N MET A 1 17.84 5.48 -9.27
CA MET A 1 16.81 5.15 -8.28
C MET A 1 16.18 6.45 -7.82
N ARG A 2 15.01 6.80 -8.30
CA ARG A 2 14.29 8.02 -7.88
C ARG A 2 13.04 7.60 -7.13
N THR A 3 13.04 7.79 -5.84
CA THR A 3 11.88 7.71 -4.97
C THR A 3 11.23 9.09 -4.94
N TRP A 4 10.02 9.20 -5.47
CA TRP A 4 9.22 10.40 -5.32
C TRP A 4 8.37 10.28 -4.06
N ASN A 5 8.82 10.96 -3.02
CA ASN A 5 8.03 11.17 -1.81
C ASN A 5 7.46 12.59 -1.86
N ARG A 6 6.21 12.75 -2.26
CA ARG A 6 5.51 14.02 -2.10
C ARG A 6 4.68 13.96 -0.82
N THR A 7 5.31 14.27 0.28
CA THR A 7 4.65 14.61 1.54
C THR A 7 4.46 16.12 1.55
N GLU A 8 3.31 16.60 1.11
CA GLU A 8 2.89 17.98 1.45
C GLU A 8 2.25 17.94 2.83
N THR A 9 3.08 18.18 3.83
CA THR A 9 2.63 18.52 5.18
C THR A 9 2.56 20.02 5.28
N SER A 10 1.35 20.57 5.30
CA SER A 10 1.10 21.95 5.74
C SER A 10 1.42 22.01 7.23
N ALA A 11 2.56 22.58 7.55
CA ALA A 11 2.95 22.84 8.92
C ALA A 11 2.26 24.12 9.40
N GLU A 12 1.23 23.95 10.19
CA GLU A 12 0.73 25.00 11.07
C GLU A 12 1.48 24.90 12.39
N GLN A 13 2.23 25.95 12.73
CA GLN A 13 2.98 26.06 13.97
C GLN A 13 2.02 26.23 15.15
N PRO A 14 2.13 25.44 16.21
CA PRO A 14 1.45 25.73 17.47
C PRO A 14 2.26 26.74 18.27
N ARG A 15 1.57 27.80 18.71
CA ARG A 15 2.04 28.77 19.67
C ARG A 15 2.31 28.13 21.03
N GLU A 16 3.42 28.55 21.66
CA GLU A 16 3.80 28.18 23.01
C GLU A 16 2.70 28.50 24.04
N GLY A 17 2.36 27.50 24.82
CA GLY A 17 1.56 27.60 26.03
C GLY A 17 1.85 26.38 26.91
N PHE A 18 2.63 26.62 27.94
CA PHE A 18 2.94 25.69 29.01
C PHE A 18 1.66 25.13 29.64
N ASP A 19 1.49 23.82 29.63
CA ASP A 19 0.73 23.13 30.69
C ASP A 19 1.26 21.70 30.86
N TRP A 20 2.11 21.53 31.87
CA TRP A 20 2.56 20.27 32.41
C TRP A 20 1.49 19.75 33.38
N ILE A 21 0.42 19.20 32.89
CA ILE A 21 -0.50 18.41 33.69
C ILE A 21 -0.58 17.02 33.11
N LEU A 22 -0.01 16.07 33.87
CA LEU A 22 -0.15 14.61 33.77
C LEU A 22 -1.30 14.16 32.86
N ALA A 23 -0.99 13.95 31.58
CA ALA A 23 -1.84 13.11 30.77
C ALA A 23 -1.64 11.66 31.23
N PRO A 24 -2.71 10.96 31.64
CA PRO A 24 -2.59 9.53 31.92
C PRO A 24 -2.06 8.86 30.66
N ASP A 25 -1.11 7.94 30.83
CA ASP A 25 -0.59 7.03 29.82
C ASP A 25 -1.72 6.50 28.94
N ARG A 26 -2.02 7.24 27.86
CA ARG A 26 -2.74 6.65 26.75
C ARG A 26 -1.74 5.72 26.09
N PRO A 27 -2.00 4.41 26.08
CA PRO A 27 -1.18 3.53 25.29
C PRO A 27 -1.11 4.14 23.89
N CYS A 28 0.08 4.47 23.43
CA CYS A 28 0.30 4.90 22.05
C CYS A 28 -0.43 3.88 21.16
N ALA A 29 -1.59 4.25 20.65
CA ALA A 29 -2.35 3.40 19.77
C ALA A 29 -1.45 3.16 18.57
N ARG A 30 -0.78 2.00 18.53
CA ARG A 30 0.11 1.63 17.42
C ARG A 30 -0.73 1.71 16.16
N THR A 31 -0.40 2.66 15.31
CA THR A 31 -1.01 2.75 13.99
C THR A 31 -0.59 1.50 13.22
N LEU A 32 -1.56 0.70 12.83
CA LEU A 32 -1.33 -0.49 12.02
C LEU A 32 -1.29 -0.07 10.55
N GLU A 33 -0.17 -0.36 9.89
CA GLU A 33 -0.07 -0.18 8.45
C GLU A 33 -0.50 -1.45 7.71
N ILE A 34 -1.44 -1.31 6.79
CA ILE A 34 -1.84 -2.37 5.85
C ILE A 34 -1.41 -1.96 4.46
N VAL A 35 -0.56 -2.75 3.85
CA VAL A 35 -0.11 -2.54 2.48
C VAL A 35 -1.06 -3.24 1.52
N VAL A 36 -1.51 -2.51 0.51
CA VAL A 36 -2.36 -3.04 -0.56
C VAL A 36 -1.62 -2.85 -1.89
N PRO A 37 -1.00 -3.90 -2.44
CA PRO A 37 -0.39 -3.85 -3.75
C PRO A 37 -1.42 -3.59 -4.84
N TYR A 38 -1.09 -2.70 -5.77
CA TYR A 38 -1.93 -2.45 -6.93
C TYR A 38 -1.83 -3.60 -7.93
N ILE A 39 -2.96 -4.26 -8.18
CA ILE A 39 -3.09 -5.37 -9.13
C ILE A 39 -4.19 -5.12 -10.17
N GLY A 40 -4.72 -3.91 -10.20
CA GLY A 40 -5.82 -3.44 -11.03
C GLY A 40 -6.86 -2.73 -10.19
N SER A 41 -7.51 -1.71 -10.75
CA SER A 41 -8.38 -0.82 -9.99
C SER A 41 -9.53 -1.54 -9.27
N GLU A 42 -10.13 -2.55 -9.90
CA GLU A 42 -11.24 -3.31 -9.32
C GLU A 42 -10.81 -4.13 -8.10
N LEU A 43 -9.81 -5.01 -8.26
CA LEU A 43 -9.37 -5.90 -7.19
C LEU A 43 -8.71 -5.14 -6.04
N THR A 44 -7.95 -4.10 -6.36
CA THR A 44 -7.35 -3.23 -5.34
C THR A 44 -8.42 -2.46 -4.58
N GLY A 45 -9.42 -1.90 -5.26
CA GLY A 45 -10.54 -1.19 -4.62
C GLY A 45 -11.31 -2.10 -3.66
N ARG A 46 -11.66 -3.31 -4.10
CA ARG A 46 -12.32 -4.31 -3.24
C ARG A 46 -11.47 -4.73 -2.04
N ALA A 47 -10.16 -4.88 -2.22
CA ALA A 47 -9.24 -5.17 -1.13
C ALA A 47 -9.22 -4.03 -0.10
N MET A 48 -9.22 -2.77 -0.55
CA MET A 48 -9.28 -1.59 0.31
C MET A 48 -10.60 -1.51 1.09
N GLU A 49 -11.73 -1.77 0.44
CA GLU A 49 -13.04 -1.83 1.10
C GLU A 49 -13.05 -2.91 2.19
N ARG A 50 -12.47 -4.07 1.90
CA ARG A 50 -12.36 -5.14 2.89
C ARG A 50 -11.40 -4.78 4.04
N ALA A 51 -10.29 -4.09 3.73
CA ALA A 51 -9.40 -3.56 4.75
C ALA A 51 -10.12 -2.59 5.69
N ALA A 52 -10.95 -1.71 5.16
CA ALA A 52 -11.74 -0.77 5.95
C ALA A 52 -12.70 -1.48 6.92
N VAL A 53 -13.35 -2.55 6.46
CA VAL A 53 -14.24 -3.36 7.31
C VAL A 53 -13.43 -4.06 8.42
N LEU A 54 -12.27 -4.65 8.08
CA LEU A 54 -11.42 -5.33 9.06
C LEU A 54 -10.75 -4.37 10.04
N ALA A 55 -10.55 -3.13 9.63
CA ALA A 55 -9.93 -2.07 10.42
C ALA A 55 -10.93 -1.33 11.33
N ALA A 56 -12.21 -1.69 11.31
CA ALA A 56 -13.22 -1.01 12.10
C ALA A 56 -12.85 -0.99 13.59
N GLY A 57 -12.75 0.22 14.16
CA GLY A 57 -12.35 0.42 15.56
C GLY A 57 -10.84 0.36 15.83
N LEU A 58 -10.01 0.19 14.80
CA LEU A 58 -8.56 0.20 14.88
C LEU A 58 -7.98 1.47 14.25
N ASN A 59 -6.82 1.91 14.74
CA ASN A 59 -6.07 2.98 14.08
C ASN A 59 -5.23 2.39 12.95
N VAL A 60 -5.77 2.43 11.73
CA VAL A 60 -5.17 1.82 10.54
C VAL A 60 -4.91 2.86 9.47
N VAL A 61 -3.75 2.74 8.82
CA VAL A 61 -3.38 3.50 7.62
C VAL A 61 -3.17 2.50 6.48
N LEU A 62 -3.69 2.82 5.30
CA LEU A 62 -3.45 2.05 4.09
C LEU A 62 -2.24 2.61 3.33
N ARG A 63 -1.40 1.73 2.82
CA ARG A 63 -0.32 2.07 1.90
C ARG A 63 -0.55 1.34 0.59
N LEU A 64 -0.90 2.10 -0.45
CA LEU A 64 -1.07 1.58 -1.81
C LEU A 64 0.28 1.57 -2.51
N VAL A 65 0.73 0.42 -2.98
CA VAL A 65 2.00 0.29 -3.68
C VAL A 65 1.75 -0.26 -5.08
N ALA A 66 2.06 0.53 -6.10
CA ALA A 66 2.09 0.06 -7.48
C ALA A 66 3.52 -0.28 -7.88
N VAL A 67 3.71 -1.43 -8.51
CA VAL A 67 4.98 -1.81 -9.09
C VAL A 67 4.84 -1.81 -10.61
N TYR A 68 5.54 -0.90 -11.27
CA TYR A 68 5.76 -0.96 -12.70
C TYR A 68 6.85 -1.97 -13.00
N VAL A 69 6.51 -3.00 -13.75
CA VAL A 69 7.47 -4.02 -14.16
C VAL A 69 8.08 -3.60 -15.49
N ALA A 70 9.32 -3.10 -15.43
CA ALA A 70 10.05 -2.70 -16.62
C ALA A 70 10.44 -3.92 -17.45
N PRO A 71 10.07 -3.98 -18.74
CA PRO A 71 10.42 -5.10 -19.60
C PRO A 71 11.93 -5.15 -19.85
N TYR A 72 12.46 -6.36 -20.03
CA TYR A 72 13.85 -6.54 -20.49
C TYR A 72 13.90 -6.41 -22.02
N PRO A 73 14.90 -5.76 -22.63
CA PRO A 73 16.11 -5.15 -22.07
C PRO A 73 16.00 -3.65 -21.75
N ALA A 74 14.81 -3.08 -21.72
CA ALA A 74 14.62 -1.65 -21.44
C ALA A 74 15.25 -1.23 -20.10
N ASP A 75 15.52 0.06 -19.95
CA ASP A 75 16.03 0.63 -18.71
C ASP A 75 15.03 0.45 -17.56
N LEU A 76 15.51 0.51 -16.32
CA LEU A 76 14.68 0.51 -15.11
C LEU A 76 14.08 1.91 -14.92
N ASP A 77 13.21 2.29 -15.85
CA ASP A 77 12.50 3.54 -15.83
C ASP A 77 11.02 3.31 -16.17
N CYS A 78 10.16 4.17 -15.65
CA CYS A 78 8.74 4.14 -15.97
C CYS A 78 8.49 5.19 -17.06
N PRO A 79 7.95 4.82 -18.24
CA PRO A 79 7.55 5.80 -19.25
C PRO A 79 6.57 6.83 -18.65
N ALA A 80 6.77 8.12 -18.95
CA ALA A 80 5.98 9.21 -18.39
C ALA A 80 4.45 8.99 -18.52
N ALA A 81 4.00 8.50 -19.67
CA ALA A 81 2.58 8.19 -19.87
C ALA A 81 2.07 7.05 -18.96
N MET A 82 2.92 6.07 -18.64
CA MET A 82 2.56 4.99 -17.73
C MET A 82 2.59 5.46 -16.28
N GLU A 83 3.56 6.29 -15.93
CA GLU A 83 3.64 6.91 -14.62
C GLU A 83 2.40 7.78 -14.33
N GLU A 84 2.01 8.62 -15.29
CA GLU A 84 0.80 9.44 -15.22
C GLU A 84 -0.47 8.56 -15.08
N HIS A 85 -0.57 7.51 -15.89
CA HIS A 85 -1.70 6.59 -15.84
C HIS A 85 -1.80 5.89 -14.47
N LEU A 86 -0.71 5.33 -13.96
CA LEU A 86 -0.70 4.65 -12.65
C LEU A 86 -0.96 5.63 -11.52
N SER A 87 -0.36 6.81 -11.55
CA SER A 87 -0.58 7.85 -10.55
C SER A 87 -2.03 8.30 -10.50
N SER A 88 -2.68 8.48 -11.66
CA SER A 88 -4.10 8.81 -11.74
C SER A 88 -4.97 7.70 -11.12
N ARG A 89 -4.70 6.43 -11.45
CA ARG A 89 -5.46 5.30 -10.90
C ARG A 89 -5.28 5.15 -9.39
N LEU A 90 -4.06 5.37 -8.89
CA LEU A 90 -3.80 5.33 -7.45
C LEU A 90 -4.48 6.50 -6.74
N ALA A 91 -4.50 7.71 -7.33
CA ALA A 91 -5.20 8.85 -6.80
C ALA A 91 -6.71 8.60 -6.71
N GLU A 92 -7.34 8.07 -7.77
CA GLU A 92 -8.75 7.68 -7.75
C GLU A 92 -9.08 6.68 -6.62
N LEU A 93 -8.23 5.68 -6.42
CA LEU A 93 -8.39 4.70 -5.34
C LEU A 93 -8.23 5.35 -3.96
N ARG A 94 -7.27 6.25 -3.82
CA ARG A 94 -7.04 6.98 -2.58
C ARG A 94 -8.23 7.86 -2.22
N GLU A 95 -8.81 8.56 -3.18
CA GLU A 95 -10.00 9.40 -2.96
C GLU A 95 -11.23 8.58 -2.53
N ARG A 96 -11.34 7.35 -3.01
CA ARG A 96 -12.42 6.43 -2.62
C ARG A 96 -12.18 5.73 -1.29
N SER A 97 -10.98 5.85 -0.72
CA SER A 97 -10.64 5.23 0.55
C SER A 97 -11.33 5.92 1.72
N THR A 98 -11.94 5.14 2.59
CA THR A 98 -12.49 5.62 3.87
C THR A 98 -11.45 5.67 4.98
N LEU A 99 -10.26 5.08 4.75
CA LEU A 99 -9.13 5.10 5.66
C LEU A 99 -8.05 6.07 5.16
N PRO A 100 -7.27 6.66 6.07
CA PRO A 100 -6.08 7.40 5.68
C PRO A 100 -5.19 6.54 4.80
N SER A 101 -4.79 7.05 3.65
CA SER A 101 -4.03 6.27 2.67
C SER A 101 -2.91 7.05 2.02
N SER A 102 -1.78 6.38 1.83
CA SER A 102 -0.63 6.86 1.05
C SER A 102 -0.49 6.04 -0.23
N VAL A 103 0.15 6.62 -1.24
CA VAL A 103 0.40 5.97 -2.52
C VAL A 103 1.89 5.99 -2.85
N GLU A 104 2.38 4.92 -3.44
CA GLU A 104 3.77 4.78 -3.86
C GLU A 104 3.86 4.04 -5.18
N LEU A 105 4.72 4.52 -6.07
CA LEU A 105 5.04 3.86 -7.34
C LEU A 105 6.50 3.40 -7.31
N VAL A 106 6.72 2.15 -7.65
CA VAL A 106 8.04 1.50 -7.67
C VAL A 106 8.29 0.93 -9.06
N VAL A 107 9.52 1.04 -9.54
CA VAL A 107 9.96 0.42 -10.80
C VAL A 107 10.87 -0.76 -10.47
N ALA A 108 10.57 -1.94 -11.00
CA ALA A 108 11.36 -3.15 -10.77
C ALA A 108 11.29 -4.08 -11.99
N ARG A 109 12.09 -5.15 -11.98
CA ARG A 109 12.02 -6.22 -13.01
C ARG A 109 10.97 -7.26 -12.71
N ASP A 110 10.63 -7.42 -11.45
CA ASP A 110 9.59 -8.33 -10.97
C ASP A 110 8.76 -7.66 -9.88
N ARG A 111 7.48 -7.98 -9.82
CA ARG A 111 6.55 -7.36 -8.86
C ARG A 111 6.91 -7.71 -7.41
N SER A 112 7.28 -8.95 -7.15
CA SER A 112 7.65 -9.37 -5.79
C SER A 112 8.96 -8.73 -5.33
N GLU A 113 9.90 -8.52 -6.25
CA GLU A 113 11.13 -7.80 -6.00
C GLU A 113 10.87 -6.32 -5.68
N GLY A 114 10.05 -5.65 -6.49
CA GLY A 114 9.67 -4.25 -6.25
C GLY A 114 9.02 -4.06 -4.90
N LEU A 115 8.10 -4.93 -4.51
CA LEU A 115 7.49 -4.90 -3.18
C LEU A 115 8.50 -5.15 -2.07
N ARG A 116 9.42 -6.12 -2.25
CA ARG A 116 10.48 -6.40 -1.27
C ARG A 116 11.40 -5.20 -0.98
N GLN A 117 11.61 -4.34 -1.98
CA GLN A 117 12.46 -3.16 -1.83
C GLN A 117 11.84 -2.08 -0.92
N VAL A 118 10.51 -2.00 -0.87
CA VAL A 118 9.79 -0.92 -0.19
C VAL A 118 9.02 -1.38 1.04
N LEU A 119 8.81 -2.69 1.21
CA LEU A 119 8.11 -3.22 2.36
C LEU A 119 9.06 -3.42 3.55
N PRO A 120 8.78 -2.83 4.72
CA PRO A 120 9.46 -3.19 5.96
C PRO A 120 9.28 -4.68 6.27
N PRO A 121 10.26 -5.32 6.94
CA PRO A 121 10.11 -6.71 7.37
C PRO A 121 8.86 -6.92 8.22
N GLY A 122 8.13 -8.02 7.97
CA GLY A 122 6.93 -8.36 8.72
C GLY A 122 5.70 -7.53 8.41
N SER A 123 5.69 -6.75 7.30
CA SER A 123 4.54 -5.96 6.87
C SER A 123 3.29 -6.80 6.72
N THR A 124 2.14 -6.19 7.02
CA THR A 124 0.82 -6.78 6.75
C THR A 124 0.37 -6.38 5.36
N VAL A 125 0.19 -7.38 4.49
CA VAL A 125 -0.17 -7.18 3.08
C VAL A 125 -1.54 -7.79 2.80
N LEU A 126 -2.41 -7.02 2.16
CA LEU A 126 -3.72 -7.46 1.75
C LEU A 126 -3.82 -7.47 0.23
N LEU A 127 -4.14 -8.61 -0.35
CA LEU A 127 -4.27 -8.81 -1.79
C LEU A 127 -5.68 -9.24 -2.16
N GLY A 128 -6.25 -8.60 -3.18
CA GLY A 128 -7.46 -9.09 -3.83
C GLY A 128 -7.10 -10.12 -4.90
N SER A 129 -7.90 -11.15 -5.05
CA SER A 129 -7.78 -12.13 -6.13
C SER A 129 -9.16 -12.53 -6.61
N ARG A 130 -9.29 -12.83 -7.91
CA ARG A 130 -10.49 -13.48 -8.44
C ARG A 130 -10.39 -14.98 -8.18
N ARG A 131 -11.49 -15.56 -7.71
CA ARG A 131 -11.59 -17.02 -7.59
C ARG A 131 -11.51 -17.65 -8.99
N ARG A 132 -10.43 -18.39 -9.25
CA ARG A 132 -10.24 -19.11 -10.49
C ARG A 132 -9.82 -20.54 -10.20
N TRP A 133 -10.08 -21.43 -11.17
CA TRP A 133 -9.66 -22.83 -11.13
C TRP A 133 -8.12 -23.02 -11.11
N TRP A 134 -7.39 -22.07 -11.70
CA TRP A 134 -5.91 -22.10 -11.79
C TRP A 134 -5.29 -21.12 -10.82
N ARG A 135 -4.02 -21.39 -10.48
CA ARG A 135 -3.22 -20.45 -9.67
C ARG A 135 -3.11 -19.10 -10.34
N THR A 136 -3.62 -18.10 -9.70
CA THR A 136 -3.58 -16.71 -10.18
C THR A 136 -2.21 -16.08 -9.96
N PRO A 137 -1.84 -15.03 -10.72
CA PRO A 137 -0.65 -14.22 -10.45
C PRO A 137 -0.62 -13.67 -9.02
N GLU A 138 -1.78 -13.31 -8.48
CA GLU A 138 -1.94 -12.78 -7.12
C GLU A 138 -1.59 -13.84 -6.07
N GLU A 139 -1.98 -15.10 -6.27
CA GLU A 139 -1.60 -16.21 -5.39
C GLU A 139 -0.10 -16.48 -5.41
N ARG A 140 0.54 -16.34 -6.58
CA ARG A 140 2.00 -16.47 -6.68
C ARG A 140 2.70 -15.37 -5.93
N LEU A 141 2.21 -14.12 -6.08
CA LEU A 141 2.71 -12.96 -5.37
C LEU A 141 2.53 -13.12 -3.86
N ALA A 142 1.34 -13.54 -3.41
CA ALA A 142 1.06 -13.77 -1.99
C ALA A 142 2.06 -14.78 -1.38
N ARG A 143 2.32 -15.89 -2.09
CA ARG A 143 3.32 -16.88 -1.63
C ARG A 143 4.73 -16.34 -1.60
N ALA A 144 5.12 -15.53 -2.60
CA ALA A 144 6.44 -14.92 -2.65
C ALA A 144 6.64 -13.99 -1.43
N LEU A 145 5.67 -13.13 -1.15
CA LEU A 145 5.70 -12.22 0.00
C LEU A 145 5.67 -12.97 1.34
N THR A 146 4.90 -14.04 1.45
CA THR A 146 4.90 -14.89 2.66
C THR A 146 6.27 -15.53 2.90
N ARG A 147 6.95 -16.00 1.85
CA ARG A 147 8.31 -16.54 1.97
C ARG A 147 9.34 -15.48 2.37
N GLN A 148 9.08 -14.21 2.07
CA GLN A 148 9.88 -13.06 2.48
C GLN A 148 9.61 -12.61 3.93
N GLY A 149 8.70 -13.30 4.64
CA GLY A 149 8.40 -13.02 6.05
C GLY A 149 7.29 -12.00 6.28
N HIS A 150 6.52 -11.62 5.24
CA HIS A 150 5.36 -10.75 5.38
C HIS A 150 4.10 -11.52 5.78
N ARG A 151 3.17 -10.85 6.47
CA ARG A 151 1.85 -11.38 6.80
C ARG A 151 0.90 -11.08 5.66
N VAL A 152 0.58 -12.07 4.84
CA VAL A 152 -0.22 -11.88 3.63
C VAL A 152 -1.62 -12.45 3.82
N SER A 153 -2.62 -11.64 3.60
CA SER A 153 -4.02 -12.05 3.51
C SER A 153 -4.50 -11.94 2.08
N LEU A 154 -4.94 -13.05 1.52
CA LEU A 154 -5.50 -13.10 0.17
C LEU A 154 -7.03 -13.18 0.26
N ILE A 155 -7.70 -12.21 -0.34
CA ILE A 155 -9.16 -12.15 -0.38
C ILE A 155 -9.63 -12.56 -1.76
N HIS A 156 -10.43 -13.62 -1.81
CA HIS A 156 -11.04 -14.08 -3.04
C HIS A 156 -12.39 -13.39 -3.27
N PHE A 157 -12.55 -12.84 -4.46
CA PHE A 157 -13.80 -12.27 -4.93
C PHE A 157 -14.37 -13.14 -6.07
N GLU A 158 -15.67 -13.28 -6.09
CA GLU A 158 -16.40 -13.96 -7.17
C GLU A 158 -16.47 -13.08 -8.42
#